data_d2f2bc691ab0d5b6c87b2f61ac8f0697
#
_entry.id   d2f2bc691ab0d5b6c87b2f61ac8f0697
#
_cell.length_a   1.000
_cell.length_b   1.000
_cell.length_c   1.000
_cell.angle_alpha   90.00
_cell.angle_beta   90.00
_cell.angle_gamma   90.00
#
_symmetry.space_group_name_H-M   'P 1'
#
loop_
_entity.id
_entity.type
_entity.pdbx_description
1 polymer ?
#
loop_
_entity_poly.entity_id
_entity_poly.type
_entity_poly.pdbx_seq_one_letter_code
_entity_poly.pdbx_strand_id
1 'polypeptide(L)' 'MSSEFRSISELKKLLAANCKIEKIDPPVFASDAEVNIVTVTLLCPDGKTQTIRAYREEAQSLREFIRMHT' A
#
# COMPACT_ATOMS: atom_id res chain seq x y z
N MET A 1 -10.00 11.32 -17.25
CA MET A 1 -9.29 10.10 -16.82
C MET A 1 -8.57 10.36 -15.50
N SER A 2 -8.82 9.53 -14.54
CA SER A 2 -8.11 9.64 -13.28
C SER A 2 -6.73 9.03 -13.43
N SER A 3 -5.70 9.79 -13.10
CA SER A 3 -4.35 9.27 -13.04
C SER A 3 -4.15 8.68 -11.65
N GLU A 4 -3.96 7.38 -11.62
CA GLU A 4 -3.73 6.67 -10.36
C GLU A 4 -2.24 6.40 -10.20
N PHE A 5 -1.73 6.55 -8.98
CA PHE A 5 -0.34 6.24 -8.73
C PHE A 5 -0.07 4.75 -8.97
N ARG A 6 1.13 4.45 -9.44
CA ARG A 6 1.52 3.07 -9.75
C ARG A 6 1.38 2.16 -8.53
N SER A 7 1.78 2.63 -7.36
CA SER A 7 1.72 1.83 -6.14
C SER A 7 0.30 1.41 -5.81
N ILE A 8 -0.66 2.33 -5.99
CA ILE A 8 -2.06 2.03 -5.72
C ILE A 8 -2.58 1.03 -6.74
N SER A 9 -2.22 1.22 -8.02
CA SER A 9 -2.61 0.29 -9.08
C SER A 9 -2.06 -1.11 -8.81
N GLU A 10 -0.80 -1.22 -8.40
CA GLU A 10 -0.20 -2.51 -8.06
C GLU A 10 -0.89 -3.14 -6.85
N LEU A 11 -1.19 -2.34 -5.83
CA LEU A 11 -1.88 -2.84 -4.66
C LEU A 11 -3.24 -3.41 -5.03
N LYS A 12 -3.99 -2.71 -5.87
CA LYS A 12 -5.29 -3.21 -6.33
C LYS A 12 -5.16 -4.54 -7.05
N LYS A 13 -4.15 -4.69 -7.89
CA LYS A 13 -3.92 -5.93 -8.60
C LYS A 13 -3.61 -7.08 -7.65
N LEU A 14 -2.77 -6.81 -6.65
CA LEU A 14 -2.42 -7.84 -5.67
C LEU A 14 -3.62 -8.24 -4.82
N LEU A 15 -4.42 -7.27 -4.40
CA LEU A 15 -5.62 -7.57 -3.64
C LEU A 15 -6.62 -8.38 -4.49
N ALA A 16 -6.73 -8.06 -5.77
CA ALA A 16 -7.59 -8.82 -6.68
C ALA A 16 -7.08 -10.25 -6.89
N ALA A 17 -5.78 -10.46 -6.72
CA ALA A 17 -5.18 -11.79 -6.80
C ALA A 17 -5.23 -12.54 -5.48
N ASN A 18 -6.00 -12.04 -4.51
CA ASN A 18 -6.18 -12.61 -3.18
C ASN A 18 -4.93 -12.53 -2.29
N CYS A 19 -4.02 -11.63 -2.60
CA CYS A 19 -2.93 -11.34 -1.68
C CYS A 19 -3.47 -10.51 -0.52
N LYS A 20 -2.87 -10.69 0.66
CA LYS A 20 -3.30 -9.97 1.86
C LYS A 20 -2.18 -9.10 2.38
N ILE A 21 -2.55 -7.93 2.88
CA ILE A 21 -1.59 -7.03 3.49
C ILE A 21 -1.10 -7.67 4.79
N GLU A 22 0.20 -7.93 4.87
CA GLU A 22 0.81 -8.53 6.04
C GLU A 22 1.39 -7.47 6.97
N LYS A 23 2.00 -6.42 6.37
CA LYS A 23 2.65 -5.40 7.15
C LYS A 23 2.62 -4.08 6.41
N ILE A 24 2.45 -2.99 7.14
CA ILE A 24 2.55 -1.62 6.62
C ILE A 24 3.52 -0.87 7.52
N ASP A 25 4.52 -0.24 6.93
CA ASP A 25 5.50 0.51 7.68
C ASP A 25 5.67 1.90 7.06
N PRO A 26 5.32 2.97 7.75
CA PRO A 26 4.75 3.02 9.10
C PRO A 26 3.29 2.57 9.11
N PRO A 27 2.77 2.14 10.28
CA PRO A 27 1.38 1.71 10.39
C PRO A 27 0.39 2.81 10.00
N VAL A 28 -0.79 2.40 9.51
CA VAL A 28 -1.77 3.39 9.04
C VAL A 28 -2.29 4.30 10.14
N PHE A 29 -2.24 3.85 11.39
CA PHE A 29 -2.68 4.67 12.52
C PHE A 29 -1.61 5.66 12.99
N ALA A 30 -0.39 5.59 12.45
CA ALA A 30 0.65 6.53 12.80
C ALA A 30 0.37 7.89 12.17
N SER A 31 0.95 8.95 12.75
CA SER A 31 0.79 10.29 12.23
C SER A 31 1.35 10.41 10.81
N ASP A 32 0.61 11.10 9.94
CA ASP A 32 1.05 11.35 8.57
C ASP A 32 2.02 12.52 8.46
N ALA A 33 2.24 13.25 9.56
CA ALA A 33 2.94 14.53 9.51
C ALA A 33 4.35 14.45 8.91
N GLU A 34 5.03 13.34 9.12
CA GLU A 34 6.41 13.20 8.66
C GLU A 34 6.63 11.95 7.81
N VAL A 35 5.55 11.39 7.26
CA VAL A 35 5.66 10.19 6.46
C VAL A 35 6.07 10.55 5.04
N ASN A 36 7.28 10.18 4.67
CA ASN A 36 7.80 10.39 3.31
C ASN A 36 7.88 9.10 2.52
N ILE A 37 7.91 7.96 3.20
CA ILE A 37 8.04 6.65 2.57
C ILE A 37 7.07 5.70 3.25
N VAL A 38 6.37 4.92 2.43
CA VAL A 38 5.51 3.85 2.94
C VAL A 38 5.93 2.56 2.25
N THR A 39 6.07 1.50 3.05
CA THR A 39 6.35 0.17 2.55
C THR A 39 5.21 -0.75 2.96
N VAL A 40 4.61 -1.41 1.99
CA VAL A 40 3.52 -2.36 2.22
C VAL A 40 3.99 -3.73 1.79
N THR A 41 3.89 -4.70 2.68
CA THR A 41 4.23 -6.09 2.39
C THR A 41 2.96 -6.91 2.33
N LEU A 42 2.79 -7.66 1.25
CA LEU A 42 1.63 -8.51 1.05
C LEU A 42 2.05 -9.95 0.94
N LEU A 43 1.24 -10.84 1.49
CA LEU A 43 1.42 -12.28 1.36
C LEU A 43 0.39 -12.79 0.36
N CYS A 44 0.86 -13.47 -0.66
CA CYS A 44 0.02 -13.98 -1.73
C CYS A 44 -0.27 -15.48 -1.55
N PRO A 45 -1.34 -16.00 -2.19
CA PRO A 45 -1.74 -17.41 -2.01
C PRO A 45 -0.67 -18.42 -2.41
N ASP A 46 0.25 -18.05 -3.28
CA ASP A 46 1.33 -18.94 -3.70
C ASP A 46 2.47 -19.01 -2.69
N GLY A 47 2.34 -18.31 -1.56
CA GLY A 47 3.36 -18.29 -0.52
C GLY A 47 4.44 -17.24 -0.72
N LYS A 48 4.37 -16.49 -1.81
CA LYS A 48 5.33 -15.42 -2.08
C LYS A 48 4.91 -14.12 -1.45
N THR A 49 5.88 -13.28 -1.12
CA THR A 49 5.61 -11.96 -0.60
C THR A 49 5.89 -10.91 -1.68
N GLN A 50 5.07 -9.88 -1.68
CA GLN A 50 5.25 -8.74 -2.58
C GLN A 50 5.40 -7.49 -1.75
N THR A 51 6.26 -6.59 -2.19
CA THR A 51 6.50 -5.34 -1.48
C THR A 51 6.21 -4.17 -2.40
N ILE A 52 5.44 -3.21 -1.89
CA ILE A 52 5.11 -1.98 -2.61
C ILE A 52 5.67 -0.83 -1.80
N ARG A 53 6.39 0.08 -2.49
CA ARG A 53 6.93 1.27 -1.86
C ARG A 53 6.36 2.51 -2.54
N ALA A 54 6.10 3.53 -1.74
CA ALA A 54 5.62 4.80 -2.24
C ALA A 54 6.32 5.92 -1.50
N TYR A 55 6.47 7.05 -2.16
CA TYR A 55 7.23 8.19 -1.65
C TYR A 55 6.40 9.46 -1.74
N ARG A 56 6.60 10.36 -0.77
CA ARG A 56 5.98 11.69 -0.74
C ARG A 56 4.46 11.63 -0.88
N GLU A 57 3.90 12.32 -1.86
CA GLU A 57 2.46 12.37 -2.05
C GLU A 57 1.86 11.00 -2.34
N GLU A 58 2.59 10.18 -3.07
CA GLU A 58 2.13 8.82 -3.36
C GLU A 58 2.02 8.00 -2.08
N ALA A 59 2.96 8.20 -1.15
CA ALA A 59 2.91 7.50 0.13
C ALA A 59 1.65 7.86 0.91
N GLN A 60 1.29 9.13 0.93
CA GLN A 60 0.09 9.57 1.63
C GLN A 60 -1.17 9.02 0.97
N SER A 61 -1.21 9.03 -0.36
CA SER A 61 -2.34 8.49 -1.10
C SER A 61 -2.48 6.99 -0.88
N LEU A 62 -1.37 6.28 -0.84
CA LEU A 62 -1.38 4.83 -0.60
C LEU A 62 -1.88 4.51 0.80
N ARG A 63 -1.43 5.25 1.81
CA ARG A 63 -1.88 5.06 3.18
C ARG A 63 -3.38 5.34 3.30
N GLU A 64 -3.86 6.39 2.67
CA GLU A 64 -5.28 6.71 2.70
C GLU A 64 -6.11 5.63 2.02
N PHE A 65 -5.64 5.12 0.89
CA PHE A 65 -6.30 4.03 0.20
C PHE A 65 -6.44 2.81 1.11
N ILE A 66 -5.36 2.44 1.79
CA ILE A 66 -5.37 1.29 2.70
C ILE A 66 -6.33 1.55 3.87
N ARG A 67 -6.30 2.76 4.42
CA ARG A 67 -7.18 3.13 5.53
C ARG A 67 -8.65 2.97 5.14
N MET A 68 -8.99 3.32 3.92
CA MET A 68 -10.36 3.22 3.44
C MET A 68 -10.80 1.78 3.17
N HIS A 69 -9.85 0.86 3.06
CA HIS A 69 -10.14 -0.54 2.76
C HIS A 69 -10.03 -1.46 3.98
N THR A 70 -9.80 -0.92 5.15
CA THR A 70 -9.72 -1.73 6.38
C THR A 70 -10.90 -1.52 7.33
#